data_b2cf6e44b99c2f7a1e1348da860e5afb
#
_entry.id   b2cf6e44b99c2f7a1e1348da860e5afb
#
_cell.length_a   1.000
_cell.length_b   1.000
_cell.length_c   1.000
_cell.angle_alpha   90.00
_cell.angle_beta   90.00
_cell.angle_gamma   90.00
#
_symmetry.space_group_name_H-M   'P 1'
#
loop_
_entity.id
_entity.type
_entity.pdbx_description
1 polymer ?
#
loop_
_entity_poly.entity_id
_entity_poly.type
_entity_poly.pdbx_seq_one_letter_code
_entity_poly.pdbx_strand_id
1 'polypeptide(L)'
;MASDTTRRLILLRHAKSDWPDVPDRERPLAKRGRRDAPRIGRWLHEHGYQPDVVVCSAARRTRQTWDLVAPELGGSPAVRFEPRAYAAGARDLLYLVQELPSRYRTALLIAHNPGLAELASLLAAPAEIGRVTGNGPRPGISLPTAAVAVLEFPGDWPSLTAGQARLVDHITPADL
;
A
#
# COMPACT_ATOMS: atom_id res chain seq x y z
N MET A 1 -1.25 -32.06 1.69
CA MET A 1 -0.71 -31.01 0.81
C MET A 1 -1.00 -29.66 1.39
N ALA A 2 0.04 -28.95 1.72
CA ALA A 2 -0.14 -27.55 2.11
C ALA A 2 -0.61 -26.81 0.87
N SER A 3 -1.89 -26.44 0.80
CA SER A 3 -2.30 -25.43 -0.14
C SER A 3 -1.51 -24.17 0.23
N ASP A 4 -0.96 -23.47 -0.75
CA ASP A 4 -0.36 -22.19 -0.50
C ASP A 4 -1.44 -21.25 0.04
N THR A 5 -1.42 -21.06 1.36
CA THR A 5 -2.36 -20.16 2.05
C THR A 5 -1.77 -18.77 2.26
N THR A 6 -0.55 -18.54 1.75
CA THR A 6 0.12 -17.24 1.89
C THR A 6 -0.58 -16.18 1.04
N ARG A 7 -0.89 -15.07 1.67
CA ARG A 7 -1.44 -13.88 1.00
C ARG A 7 -0.46 -12.72 1.08
N ARG A 8 -0.56 -11.84 0.11
CA ARG A 8 0.32 -10.69 -0.03
C ARG A 8 -0.50 -9.42 0.00
N LEU A 9 -0.08 -8.49 0.86
CA LEU A 9 -0.66 -7.15 0.94
C LEU A 9 0.41 -6.14 0.56
N ILE A 10 0.15 -5.38 -0.50
CA ILE A 10 1.02 -4.33 -0.98
C ILE A 10 0.42 -3.00 -0.52
N LEU A 11 1.18 -2.23 0.24
CA LEU A 11 0.78 -0.91 0.71
C LEU A 11 1.51 0.14 -0.11
N LEU A 12 0.77 1.05 -0.72
CA LEU A 12 1.31 2.14 -1.54
C LEU A 12 0.73 3.47 -1.06
N ARG A 13 1.59 4.34 -0.54
CA ARG A 13 1.17 5.71 -0.26
C ARG A 13 1.05 6.48 -1.57
N HIS A 14 0.02 7.33 -1.70
CA HIS A 14 -0.12 8.18 -2.88
C HIS A 14 1.18 8.92 -3.19
N ALA A 15 1.41 9.23 -4.46
CA ALA A 15 2.56 9.99 -4.91
C ALA A 15 2.46 11.47 -4.48
N LYS A 16 3.54 12.22 -4.65
CA LYS A 16 3.63 13.61 -4.21
C LYS A 16 2.48 14.45 -4.75
N SER A 17 1.79 15.15 -3.88
CA SER A 17 0.63 15.99 -4.22
C SER A 17 0.94 17.47 -4.08
N ASP A 18 0.19 18.29 -4.84
CA ASP A 18 0.22 19.74 -4.79
C ASP A 18 -0.73 20.30 -3.74
N TRP A 19 -0.59 21.59 -3.45
CA TRP A 19 -1.37 22.31 -2.46
C TRP A 19 -2.10 23.52 -3.07
N PRO A 20 -2.92 23.34 -4.15
CA PRO A 20 -3.73 24.44 -4.66
C PRO A 20 -4.85 24.77 -3.68
N ASP A 21 -5.52 25.90 -3.90
CA ASP A 21 -6.64 26.34 -3.07
C ASP A 21 -7.91 25.55 -3.45
N VAL A 22 -7.95 24.30 -3.04
CA VAL A 22 -9.07 23.37 -3.22
C VAL A 22 -9.26 22.55 -1.96
N PRO A 23 -10.44 21.92 -1.76
CA PRO A 23 -10.62 20.98 -0.65
C PRO A 23 -9.56 19.88 -0.68
N ASP A 24 -9.15 19.38 0.48
CA ASP A 24 -8.08 18.38 0.61
C ASP A 24 -8.31 17.17 -0.32
N ARG A 25 -9.53 16.67 -0.41
CA ARG A 25 -9.87 15.51 -1.25
C ARG A 25 -9.61 15.74 -2.73
N GLU A 26 -9.60 16.98 -3.19
CA GLU A 26 -9.45 17.37 -4.58
C GLU A 26 -8.03 17.78 -4.94
N ARG A 27 -7.10 17.68 -4.00
CA ARG A 27 -5.69 18.00 -4.26
C ARG A 27 -5.12 17.01 -5.28
N PRO A 28 -4.56 17.51 -6.41
CA PRO A 28 -3.97 16.65 -7.44
C PRO A 28 -2.54 16.27 -7.10
N LEU A 29 -1.98 15.36 -7.88
CA LEU A 29 -0.54 15.08 -7.83
C LEU A 29 0.26 16.29 -8.32
N ALA A 30 1.41 16.51 -7.69
CA ALA A 30 2.43 17.42 -8.17
C ALA A 30 3.18 16.79 -9.35
N LYS A 31 3.98 17.59 -10.05
CA LYS A 31 4.83 17.13 -11.15
C LYS A 31 5.71 15.95 -10.74
N ARG A 32 6.34 16.01 -9.56
CA ARG A 32 7.16 14.91 -9.04
C ARG A 32 6.34 13.64 -8.83
N GLY A 33 5.12 13.76 -8.32
CA GLY A 33 4.23 12.61 -8.13
C GLY A 33 3.85 11.94 -9.44
N ARG A 34 3.56 12.73 -10.46
CA ARG A 34 3.27 12.20 -11.80
C ARG A 34 4.47 11.51 -12.43
N ARG A 35 5.68 11.89 -12.04
CA ARG A 35 6.91 11.21 -12.46
C ARG A 35 7.14 9.92 -11.69
N ASP A 36 6.93 9.94 -10.37
CA ASP A 36 7.27 8.82 -9.50
C ASP A 36 6.27 7.65 -9.60
N ALA A 37 4.99 7.93 -9.76
CA ALA A 37 3.96 6.89 -9.78
C ALA A 37 4.18 5.83 -10.89
N PRO A 38 4.47 6.19 -12.16
CA PRO A 38 4.77 5.19 -13.18
C PRO A 38 6.01 4.36 -12.85
N ARG A 39 7.01 4.95 -12.23
CA ARG A 39 8.24 4.25 -11.83
C ARG A 39 7.94 3.14 -10.81
N ILE A 40 7.06 3.44 -9.86
CA ILE A 40 6.60 2.45 -8.90
C ILE A 40 5.82 1.33 -9.59
N GLY A 41 4.97 1.68 -10.55
CA GLY A 41 4.24 0.69 -11.34
C GLY A 41 5.17 -0.27 -12.07
N ARG A 42 6.21 0.24 -12.70
CA ARG A 42 7.23 -0.58 -13.35
C ARG A 42 7.98 -1.47 -12.36
N TRP A 43 8.35 -0.92 -11.20
CA TRP A 43 9.01 -1.70 -10.16
C TRP A 43 8.14 -2.89 -9.70
N LEU A 44 6.87 -2.64 -9.46
CA LEU A 44 5.93 -3.70 -9.08
C LEU A 44 5.85 -4.78 -10.17
N HIS A 45 5.76 -4.37 -11.42
CA HIS A 45 5.71 -5.29 -12.55
C HIS A 45 6.98 -6.15 -12.65
N GLU A 46 8.15 -5.51 -12.56
CA GLU A 46 9.46 -6.17 -12.68
C GLU A 46 9.71 -7.17 -11.56
N HIS A 47 9.11 -6.95 -10.37
CA HIS A 47 9.25 -7.83 -9.21
C HIS A 47 8.12 -8.86 -9.09
N GLY A 48 7.23 -8.93 -10.07
CA GLY A 48 6.15 -9.90 -10.09
C GLY A 48 5.05 -9.63 -9.05
N TYR A 49 4.92 -8.41 -8.58
CA TYR A 49 3.90 -8.01 -7.62
C TYR A 49 2.61 -7.60 -8.36
N GLN A 50 1.89 -8.60 -8.86
CA GLN A 50 0.66 -8.39 -9.60
C GLN A 50 -0.55 -8.56 -8.68
N PRO A 51 -1.30 -7.49 -8.37
CA PRO A 51 -2.48 -7.61 -7.52
C PRO A 51 -3.66 -8.24 -8.27
N ASP A 52 -4.47 -8.97 -7.53
CA ASP A 52 -5.79 -9.44 -7.96
C ASP A 52 -6.86 -8.38 -7.73
N VAL A 53 -6.66 -7.58 -6.70
CA VAL A 53 -7.58 -6.52 -6.31
C VAL A 53 -6.81 -5.28 -5.88
N VAL A 54 -7.37 -4.12 -6.20
CA VAL A 54 -6.86 -2.81 -5.78
C VAL A 54 -7.94 -2.12 -4.96
N VAL A 55 -7.59 -1.73 -3.74
CA VAL A 55 -8.43 -0.88 -2.89
C VAL A 55 -7.75 0.48 -2.84
N CYS A 56 -8.40 1.48 -3.41
CA CYS A 56 -7.83 2.82 -3.57
C CYS A 56 -8.71 3.83 -2.85
N SER A 57 -8.12 4.66 -1.99
CA SER A 57 -8.82 5.78 -1.40
C SER A 57 -9.47 6.65 -2.50
N ALA A 58 -10.65 7.17 -2.23
CA ALA A 58 -11.40 7.97 -3.18
C ALA A 58 -10.85 9.38 -3.41
N ALA A 59 -9.84 9.82 -2.65
CA ALA A 59 -9.20 11.12 -2.86
C ALA A 59 -8.57 11.22 -4.24
N ARG A 60 -8.53 12.44 -4.80
CA ARG A 60 -7.98 12.66 -6.14
C ARG A 60 -6.54 12.19 -6.27
N ARG A 61 -5.67 12.48 -5.29
CA ARG A 61 -4.26 12.12 -5.34
C ARG A 61 -4.01 10.62 -5.33
N THR A 62 -4.83 9.83 -4.63
CA THR A 62 -4.75 8.37 -4.67
C THR A 62 -5.27 7.80 -5.99
N ARG A 63 -6.37 8.35 -6.50
CA ARG A 63 -6.92 7.94 -7.80
C ARG A 63 -5.95 8.22 -8.93
N GLN A 64 -5.30 9.40 -8.94
CA GLN A 64 -4.28 9.74 -9.93
C GLN A 64 -3.03 8.87 -9.80
N THR A 65 -2.64 8.50 -8.58
CA THR A 65 -1.55 7.55 -8.37
C THR A 65 -1.87 6.22 -9.05
N TRP A 66 -3.07 5.69 -8.83
CA TRP A 66 -3.49 4.45 -9.49
C TRP A 66 -3.53 4.59 -11.01
N ASP A 67 -4.08 5.68 -11.54
CA ASP A 67 -4.17 5.92 -12.97
C ASP A 67 -2.80 5.87 -13.66
N LEU A 68 -1.74 6.25 -12.96
CA LEU A 68 -0.37 6.25 -13.48
C LEU A 68 0.38 4.95 -13.21
N VAL A 69 0.03 4.23 -12.15
CA VAL A 69 0.60 2.92 -11.82
C VAL A 69 0.03 1.84 -12.74
N ALA A 70 -1.26 1.86 -12.98
CA ALA A 70 -1.99 0.79 -13.67
C ALA A 70 -1.42 0.44 -15.05
N PRO A 71 -1.11 1.41 -15.95
CA PRO A 71 -0.58 1.08 -17.27
C PRO A 71 0.79 0.37 -17.22
N GLU A 72 1.59 0.69 -16.22
CA GLU A 72 2.93 0.10 -16.06
C GLU A 72 2.88 -1.26 -15.38
N LEU A 73 1.88 -1.46 -14.54
CA LEU A 73 1.70 -2.70 -13.79
C LEU A 73 1.17 -3.84 -14.68
N GLY A 74 0.26 -3.52 -15.57
CA GLY A 74 -0.40 -4.51 -16.42
C GLY A 74 -1.48 -5.30 -15.67
N GLY A 75 -1.94 -6.39 -16.31
CA GLY A 75 -2.99 -7.21 -15.74
C GLY A 75 -4.37 -6.52 -15.77
N SER A 76 -5.33 -7.14 -15.10
CA SER A 76 -6.71 -6.63 -15.02
C SER A 76 -7.26 -6.87 -13.62
N PRO A 77 -6.69 -6.23 -12.58
CA PRO A 77 -7.19 -6.41 -11.23
C PRO A 77 -8.59 -5.81 -11.08
N ALA A 78 -9.37 -6.35 -10.15
CA ALA A 78 -10.57 -5.68 -9.69
C ALA A 78 -10.17 -4.39 -8.97
N VAL A 79 -10.84 -3.28 -9.25
CA VAL A 79 -10.51 -1.98 -8.64
C VAL A 79 -11.71 -1.45 -7.88
N ARG A 80 -11.48 -1.06 -6.62
CA ARG A 80 -12.48 -0.43 -5.76
C ARG A 80 -11.95 0.92 -5.31
N PHE A 81 -12.69 1.98 -5.60
CA PHE A 81 -12.44 3.29 -5.01
C PHE A 81 -13.24 3.39 -3.72
N GLU A 82 -12.54 3.46 -2.59
CA GLU A 82 -13.12 3.28 -1.26
C GLU A 82 -13.08 4.58 -0.45
N PRO A 83 -14.24 5.24 -0.26
CA PRO A 83 -14.29 6.46 0.55
C PRO A 83 -13.84 6.26 2.00
N ARG A 84 -14.06 5.06 2.58
CA ARG A 84 -13.65 4.75 3.95
C ARG A 84 -12.13 4.72 4.12
N ALA A 85 -11.37 4.62 3.04
CA ALA A 85 -9.90 4.66 3.12
C ALA A 85 -9.35 6.08 3.19
N TYR A 86 -10.18 7.09 2.95
CA TYR A 86 -9.77 8.49 3.08
C TYR A 86 -9.71 8.89 4.55
N ALA A 87 -8.58 9.46 4.97
CA ALA A 87 -8.32 9.89 6.34
C ALA A 87 -8.47 8.74 7.38
N ALA A 88 -8.32 7.49 6.95
CA ALA A 88 -8.48 6.33 7.81
C ALA A 88 -7.24 6.06 8.66
N GLY A 89 -7.45 5.63 9.89
CA GLY A 89 -6.40 5.11 10.75
C GLY A 89 -6.05 3.66 10.40
N ALA A 90 -5.02 3.12 11.05
CA ALA A 90 -4.53 1.77 10.77
C ALA A 90 -5.61 0.69 10.92
N ARG A 91 -6.42 0.77 11.96
CA ARG A 91 -7.45 -0.25 12.20
C ARG A 91 -8.58 -0.18 11.18
N ASP A 92 -8.98 1.01 10.75
CA ASP A 92 -9.99 1.15 9.71
C ASP A 92 -9.49 0.60 8.38
N LEU A 93 -8.24 0.85 8.04
CA LEU A 93 -7.61 0.25 6.86
C LEU A 93 -7.52 -1.26 6.97
N LEU A 94 -7.19 -1.78 8.16
CA LEU A 94 -7.15 -3.22 8.39
C LEU A 94 -8.53 -3.85 8.18
N TYR A 95 -9.61 -3.22 8.66
CA TYR A 95 -10.97 -3.73 8.44
C TYR A 95 -11.31 -3.83 6.96
N LEU A 96 -10.90 -2.84 6.15
CA LEU A 96 -11.11 -2.89 4.70
C LEU A 96 -10.40 -4.09 4.07
N VAL A 97 -9.18 -4.38 4.50
CA VAL A 97 -8.42 -5.52 4.02
C VAL A 97 -9.06 -6.84 4.47
N GLN A 98 -9.50 -6.91 5.72
CA GLN A 98 -10.15 -8.11 6.27
C GLN A 98 -11.46 -8.46 5.56
N GLU A 99 -12.11 -7.51 4.92
CA GLU A 99 -13.34 -7.71 4.15
C GLU A 99 -13.10 -8.34 2.78
N LEU A 100 -11.86 -8.46 2.33
CA LEU A 100 -11.55 -8.94 0.98
C LEU A 100 -11.95 -10.41 0.81
N PRO A 101 -12.55 -10.77 -0.35
CA PRO A 101 -12.86 -12.16 -0.65
C PRO A 101 -11.63 -13.07 -0.68
N SER A 102 -11.82 -14.31 -0.22
CA SER A 102 -10.76 -15.31 -0.15
C SER A 102 -10.12 -15.64 -1.50
N ARG A 103 -10.83 -15.42 -2.61
CA ARG A 103 -10.32 -15.69 -3.96
C ARG A 103 -9.14 -14.79 -4.33
N TYR A 104 -9.00 -13.62 -3.67
CA TYR A 104 -7.87 -12.73 -3.91
C TYR A 104 -6.65 -13.17 -3.10
N ARG A 105 -5.52 -13.33 -3.75
CA ARG A 105 -4.25 -13.72 -3.12
C ARG A 105 -3.33 -12.53 -2.87
N THR A 106 -3.39 -11.53 -3.74
CA THR A 106 -2.58 -10.33 -3.64
C THR A 106 -3.48 -9.10 -3.76
N ALA A 107 -3.38 -8.22 -2.77
CA ALA A 107 -4.11 -6.96 -2.75
C ALA A 107 -3.16 -5.78 -2.73
N LEU A 108 -3.51 -4.73 -3.45
CA LEU A 108 -2.83 -3.43 -3.42
C LEU A 108 -3.75 -2.42 -2.74
N LEU A 109 -3.28 -1.84 -1.65
CA LEU A 109 -3.99 -0.77 -0.93
C LEU A 109 -3.26 0.55 -1.17
N ILE A 110 -3.96 1.51 -1.78
CA ILE A 110 -3.42 2.86 -2.03
C ILE A 110 -4.16 3.82 -1.11
N ALA A 111 -3.42 4.42 -0.18
CA ALA A 111 -4.01 5.25 0.86
C ALA A 111 -3.04 6.34 1.34
N HIS A 112 -3.20 6.77 2.57
CA HIS A 112 -2.60 7.96 3.13
C HIS A 112 -1.88 7.68 4.45
N ASN A 113 -0.90 8.50 4.79
CA ASN A 113 -0.33 8.54 6.13
C ASN A 113 -1.15 9.48 7.03
N PRO A 114 -1.12 9.27 8.35
CA PRO A 114 -0.29 8.29 9.07
C PRO A 114 -0.85 6.87 9.04
N GLY A 115 -2.10 6.67 8.65
CA GLY A 115 -2.77 5.38 8.76
C GLY A 115 -2.04 4.24 8.05
N LEU A 116 -1.52 4.50 6.85
CA LEU A 116 -0.88 3.45 6.05
C LEU A 116 0.46 3.00 6.67
N ALA A 117 1.30 3.94 7.10
CA ALA A 117 2.56 3.61 7.76
C ALA A 117 2.32 2.92 9.12
N GLU A 118 1.31 3.35 9.85
CA GLU A 118 0.91 2.71 11.10
C GLU A 118 0.39 1.29 10.86
N LEU A 119 -0.36 1.06 9.78
CA LEU A 119 -0.81 -0.28 9.40
C LEU A 119 0.36 -1.19 9.08
N ALA A 120 1.32 -0.73 8.30
CA ALA A 120 2.52 -1.50 7.99
C ALA A 120 3.26 -1.91 9.27
N SER A 121 3.44 -0.96 10.17
CA SER A 121 4.12 -1.19 11.45
C SER A 121 3.33 -2.11 12.38
N LEU A 122 2.00 -2.00 12.37
CA LEU A 122 1.12 -2.86 13.15
C LEU A 122 1.20 -4.32 12.69
N LEU A 123 1.18 -4.55 11.40
CA LEU A 123 1.12 -5.89 10.81
C LEU A 123 2.46 -6.61 10.80
N ALA A 124 3.56 -5.88 10.60
CA ALA A 124 4.88 -6.49 10.50
C ALA A 124 5.33 -7.08 11.85
N ALA A 125 5.95 -8.25 11.79
CA ALA A 125 6.55 -8.83 12.97
C ALA A 125 7.63 -7.89 13.53
N PRO A 126 7.79 -7.77 14.87
CA PRO A 126 8.73 -6.81 15.47
C PRO A 126 10.18 -6.92 14.95
N ALA A 127 10.65 -8.13 14.69
CA ALA A 127 11.99 -8.36 14.13
C ALA A 127 12.15 -7.75 12.74
N GLU A 128 11.10 -7.72 11.94
CA GLU A 128 11.11 -7.15 10.61
C GLU A 128 11.17 -5.61 10.65
N ILE A 129 10.49 -5.00 11.60
CA ILE A 129 10.52 -3.55 11.79
C ILE A 129 11.93 -3.08 12.10
N GLY A 130 12.60 -3.74 13.04
CA GLY A 130 13.97 -3.39 13.42
C GLY A 130 14.97 -3.48 12.27
N ARG A 131 14.75 -4.42 11.36
CA ARG A 131 15.60 -4.60 10.17
C ARG A 131 15.51 -3.41 9.20
N VAL A 132 14.33 -2.79 9.09
CA VAL A 132 14.07 -1.72 8.10
C VAL A 132 14.37 -0.33 8.67
N THR A 133 14.08 -0.12 9.95
CA THR A 133 14.14 1.22 10.56
C THR A 133 15.42 1.52 11.32
N GLY A 134 16.26 0.49 11.56
CA GLY A 134 17.46 0.65 12.39
C GLY A 134 17.13 0.90 13.85
N ASN A 135 18.10 1.42 14.59
CA ASN A 135 18.02 1.58 16.04
C ASN A 135 17.49 2.93 16.50
N GLY A 136 16.50 3.48 15.79
CA GLY A 136 15.89 4.75 16.18
C GLY A 136 15.01 4.64 17.43
N PRO A 137 14.76 5.76 18.13
CA PRO A 137 13.95 5.76 19.36
C PRO A 137 12.47 5.43 19.13
N ARG A 138 11.99 5.45 17.89
CA ARG A 138 10.62 5.08 17.51
C ARG A 138 10.67 4.12 16.33
N PRO A 139 10.80 2.80 16.60
CA PRO A 139 10.79 1.83 15.52
C PRO A 139 9.44 1.84 14.82
N GLY A 140 9.46 1.97 13.50
CA GLY A 140 8.28 1.96 12.68
C GLY A 140 8.66 1.98 11.21
N ILE A 141 7.77 1.51 10.36
CA ILE A 141 7.97 1.53 8.91
C ILE A 141 7.61 2.91 8.40
N SER A 142 8.57 3.57 7.73
CA SER A 142 8.35 4.88 7.11
C SER A 142 7.86 4.70 5.69
N LEU A 143 6.81 5.43 5.32
CA LEU A 143 6.28 5.43 3.95
C LEU A 143 6.21 6.88 3.42
N PRO A 144 7.30 7.42 2.88
CA PRO A 144 7.23 8.68 2.14
C PRO A 144 6.30 8.54 0.92
N THR A 145 5.99 9.65 0.25
CA THR A 145 5.09 9.61 -0.92
C THR A 145 5.57 8.62 -1.97
N ALA A 146 4.65 7.84 -2.52
CA ALA A 146 4.88 6.77 -3.48
C ALA A 146 5.73 5.60 -2.94
N ALA A 147 5.97 5.54 -1.63
CA ALA A 147 6.66 4.39 -1.03
C ALA A 147 5.75 3.16 -1.01
N VAL A 148 6.39 2.00 -1.08
CA VAL A 148 5.74 0.69 -1.08
C VAL A 148 6.26 -0.15 0.07
N ALA A 149 5.37 -0.83 0.77
CA ALA A 149 5.70 -1.93 1.66
C ALA A 149 4.94 -3.17 1.20
N VAL A 150 5.65 -4.29 1.07
CA VAL A 150 5.06 -5.56 0.68
C VAL A 150 5.10 -6.50 1.87
N LEU A 151 3.93 -6.95 2.29
CA LEU A 151 3.75 -7.83 3.44
C LEU A 151 3.18 -9.16 2.99
N GLU A 152 3.66 -10.25 3.59
CA GLU A 152 3.10 -11.58 3.37
C GLU A 152 2.68 -12.20 4.70
N PHE A 153 1.57 -12.92 4.68
CA PHE A 153 1.06 -13.58 5.89
C PHE A 153 0.36 -14.88 5.53
N PRO A 154 0.37 -15.87 6.43
CA PRO A 154 -0.38 -17.11 6.22
C PRO A 154 -1.86 -16.89 6.55
N GLY A 155 -2.74 -17.61 5.84
CA GLY A 155 -4.16 -17.58 6.12
C GLY A 155 -4.96 -16.67 5.22
N ASP A 156 -6.19 -16.41 5.61
CA ASP A 156 -7.14 -15.60 4.83
C ASP A 156 -7.20 -14.16 5.38
N TRP A 157 -7.76 -13.25 4.59
CA TRP A 157 -7.86 -11.84 4.93
C TRP A 157 -8.49 -11.57 6.30
N PRO A 158 -9.60 -12.24 6.69
CA PRO A 158 -10.20 -11.99 8.01
C PRO A 158 -9.30 -12.34 9.19
N SER A 159 -8.30 -13.21 8.99
CA SER A 159 -7.41 -13.62 10.08
C SER A 159 -6.18 -12.73 10.24
N LEU A 160 -5.99 -11.77 9.35
CA LEU A 160 -4.83 -10.87 9.41
C LEU A 160 -4.90 -10.00 10.68
N THR A 161 -3.87 -10.10 11.49
CA THR A 161 -3.78 -9.37 12.76
C THR A 161 -2.37 -8.81 13.01
N ALA A 162 -2.24 -8.04 14.08
CA ALA A 162 -0.99 -7.39 14.47
C ALA A 162 0.17 -8.38 14.62
N GLY A 163 1.34 -8.03 14.07
CA GLY A 163 2.56 -8.80 14.21
C GLY A 163 2.62 -10.10 13.44
N GLN A 164 1.63 -10.38 12.61
CA GLN A 164 1.51 -11.65 11.89
C GLN A 164 2.22 -11.67 10.54
N ALA A 165 2.44 -10.51 9.94
CA ALA A 165 2.96 -10.42 8.59
C ALA A 165 4.49 -10.30 8.57
N ARG A 166 5.08 -10.83 7.50
CA ARG A 166 6.49 -10.66 7.20
C ARG A 166 6.64 -9.53 6.18
N LEU A 167 7.50 -8.56 6.47
CA LEU A 167 7.85 -7.51 5.51
C LEU A 167 8.85 -8.07 4.51
N VAL A 168 8.43 -8.27 3.26
CA VAL A 168 9.27 -8.88 2.22
C VAL A 168 9.95 -7.87 1.33
N ASP A 169 9.38 -6.68 1.19
CA ASP A 169 9.97 -5.57 0.43
C ASP A 169 9.53 -4.23 0.99
N HIS A 170 10.44 -3.26 0.89
CA HIS A 170 10.17 -1.87 1.27
C HIS A 170 11.00 -0.97 0.36
N ILE A 171 10.34 -0.11 -0.42
CA ILE A 171 11.02 0.73 -1.41
C ILE A 171 10.39 2.12 -1.46
N THR A 172 11.23 3.10 -1.76
CA THR A 172 10.80 4.47 -1.98
C THR A 172 11.24 4.93 -3.37
N PRO A 173 10.65 6.01 -3.94
CA PRO A 173 11.11 6.53 -5.22
C PRO A 173 12.59 6.88 -5.24
N ALA A 174 13.17 7.25 -4.10
CA ALA A 174 14.61 7.56 -4.01
C ALA A 174 15.49 6.33 -4.24
N ASP A 175 14.95 5.13 -4.10
CA ASP A 175 15.69 3.88 -4.29
C ASP A 175 15.70 3.40 -5.74
N LEU A 176 14.94 4.07 -6.62
CA LEU A 176 14.76 3.66 -8.01
C LEU A 176 15.71 4.36 -8.97
#